data_3bfccc3a092687cd38017750d431677f
#
_entry.id   3bfccc3a092687cd38017750d431677f
#
_cell.length_a   1.000
_cell.length_b   1.000
_cell.length_c   1.000
_cell.angle_alpha   90.00
_cell.angle_beta   90.00
_cell.angle_gamma   90.00
#
_symmetry.space_group_name_H-M   'P 1'
#
loop_
_entity.id
_entity.type
_entity.pdbx_description
1 polymer ?
#
loop_
_entity_poly.entity_id
_entity_poly.type
_entity_poly.pdbx_seq_one_letter_code
_entity_poly.pdbx_strand_id
1 'polypeptide(L)'
;MTDYMVTGLVKKRAEVSGEIANIHDRLNTLVNDLEHIDATLRIVAPDMEVESIRPSIFRPPADWSQRGQMSRIMLSILRQAKEPLTSREIAAQLILERGMAMDIKLLRIMTKRCATSLRLQRDNGTVVSVQGPGQYHLWEVRR
;
A
#
# COMPACT_ATOMS: atom_id res chain seq x y z
N MET A 1 -1.86 35.98 11.64
CA MET A 1 -2.46 34.64 11.53
C MET A 1 -2.55 34.15 10.08
N THR A 2 -3.00 34.97 9.18
CA THR A 2 -3.11 34.61 7.75
C THR A 2 -1.76 34.26 7.11
N ASP A 3 -0.68 34.89 7.56
CA ASP A 3 0.66 34.72 7.00
C ASP A 3 1.25 33.33 7.29
N TYR A 4 1.02 32.78 8.46
CA TYR A 4 1.44 31.40 8.79
C TYR A 4 0.72 30.33 7.99
N MET A 5 -0.57 30.51 7.74
CA MET A 5 -1.36 29.61 6.90
C MET A 5 -0.88 29.65 5.45
N VAL A 6 -0.64 30.85 4.92
CA VAL A 6 -0.12 31.02 3.56
C VAL A 6 1.26 30.37 3.42
N THR A 7 2.15 30.62 4.36
CA THR A 7 3.49 30.02 4.37
C THR A 7 3.41 28.48 4.45
N GLY A 8 2.54 27.95 5.29
CA GLY A 8 2.31 26.50 5.39
C GLY A 8 1.79 25.89 4.10
N LEU A 9 0.83 26.55 3.45
CA LEU A 9 0.28 26.10 2.17
C LEU A 9 1.31 26.18 1.04
N VAL A 10 2.11 27.24 0.98
CA VAL A 10 3.20 27.39 0.00
C VAL A 10 4.20 26.26 0.15
N LYS A 11 4.61 25.95 1.40
CA LYS A 11 5.52 24.86 1.68
C LYS A 11 4.91 23.52 1.23
N LYS A 12 3.67 23.26 1.60
CA LYS A 12 3.00 22.01 1.23
C LYS A 12 2.81 21.87 -0.27
N ARG A 13 2.49 22.96 -0.96
CA ARG A 13 2.43 22.99 -2.43
C ARG A 13 3.77 22.63 -3.06
N ALA A 14 4.86 23.18 -2.53
CA ALA A 14 6.22 22.89 -3.03
C ALA A 14 6.60 21.43 -2.83
N GLU A 15 6.28 20.85 -1.66
CA GLU A 15 6.49 19.43 -1.39
C GLU A 15 5.72 18.55 -2.38
N VAL A 16 4.42 18.78 -2.54
CA VAL A 16 3.57 18.01 -3.48
C VAL A 16 4.05 18.17 -4.91
N SER A 17 4.45 19.37 -5.32
CA SER A 17 5.00 19.62 -6.65
C SER A 17 6.30 18.85 -6.88
N GLY A 18 7.17 18.78 -5.87
CA GLY A 18 8.40 17.99 -5.90
C GLY A 18 8.15 16.49 -5.99
N GLU A 19 7.16 15.97 -5.25
CA GLU A 19 6.74 14.57 -5.35
C GLU A 19 6.20 14.22 -6.74
N ILE A 20 5.38 15.10 -7.32
CA ILE A 20 4.86 14.93 -8.68
C ILE A 20 6.01 14.86 -9.70
N ALA A 21 6.98 15.77 -9.60
CA ALA A 21 8.15 15.77 -10.48
C ALA A 21 8.93 14.45 -10.37
N ASN A 22 9.19 13.99 -9.15
CA ASN A 22 9.88 12.72 -8.89
C ASN A 22 9.12 11.51 -9.46
N ILE A 23 7.80 11.49 -9.33
CA ILE A 23 6.96 10.42 -9.89
C ILE A 23 7.02 10.43 -11.42
N HIS A 24 7.02 11.61 -12.05
CA HIS A 24 7.18 11.72 -13.50
C HIS A 24 8.54 11.21 -13.97
N ASP A 25 9.62 11.56 -13.28
CA ASP A 25 10.96 11.08 -13.62
C ASP A 25 11.04 9.56 -13.49
N ARG A 26 10.47 9.00 -12.43
CA ARG A 26 10.40 7.55 -12.24
C ARG A 26 9.56 6.86 -13.31
N LEU A 27 8.44 7.47 -13.70
CA LEU A 27 7.60 6.96 -14.79
C LEU A 27 8.38 6.91 -16.10
N ASN A 28 9.10 7.98 -16.45
CA ASN A 28 9.92 8.03 -17.66
C ASN A 28 11.00 6.94 -17.65
N THR A 29 11.65 6.72 -16.52
CA THR A 29 12.64 5.64 -16.38
C THR A 29 12.00 4.28 -16.64
N LEU A 30 10.85 4.00 -16.04
CA LEU A 30 10.16 2.72 -16.21
C LEU A 30 9.66 2.51 -17.66
N VAL A 31 9.23 3.56 -18.33
CA VAL A 31 8.84 3.51 -19.76
C VAL A 31 10.06 3.14 -20.62
N ASN A 32 11.20 3.79 -20.39
CA ASN A 32 12.43 3.47 -21.12
C ASN A 32 12.89 2.03 -20.86
N ASP A 33 12.83 1.56 -19.62
CA ASP A 33 13.17 0.18 -19.25
C ASP A 33 12.26 -0.82 -19.97
N LEU A 34 10.96 -0.54 -20.04
CA LEU A 34 9.99 -1.36 -20.73
C LEU A 34 10.29 -1.43 -22.23
N GLU A 35 10.57 -0.29 -22.87
CA GLU A 35 10.95 -0.23 -24.29
C GLU A 35 12.21 -1.05 -24.61
N HIS A 36 13.22 -0.99 -23.73
CA HIS A 36 14.43 -1.80 -23.87
C HIS A 36 14.17 -3.29 -23.73
N ILE A 37 13.31 -3.68 -22.78
CA ILE A 37 12.92 -5.08 -22.59
C ILE A 37 12.13 -5.57 -23.80
N ASP A 38 11.17 -4.80 -24.29
CA ASP A 38 10.37 -5.13 -25.45
C ASP A 38 11.23 -5.28 -26.71
N ALA A 39 12.18 -4.37 -26.91
CA ALA A 39 13.14 -4.46 -28.00
C ALA A 39 13.99 -5.74 -27.91
N THR A 40 14.44 -6.09 -26.71
CA THR A 40 15.22 -7.31 -26.48
C THR A 40 14.38 -8.55 -26.74
N LEU A 41 13.12 -8.58 -26.30
CA LEU A 41 12.20 -9.69 -26.53
C LEU A 41 11.95 -9.91 -28.03
N ARG A 42 11.77 -8.85 -28.81
CA ARG A 42 11.60 -8.94 -30.28
C ARG A 42 12.83 -9.54 -30.98
N ILE A 43 14.02 -9.36 -30.42
CA ILE A 43 15.25 -9.95 -30.97
C ILE A 43 15.37 -11.43 -30.59
N VAL A 44 15.13 -11.75 -29.31
CA VAL A 44 15.34 -13.09 -28.74
C VAL A 44 14.19 -14.04 -29.08
N ALA A 45 12.98 -13.53 -29.16
CA ALA A 45 11.76 -14.31 -29.42
C ALA A 45 10.88 -13.60 -30.48
N PRO A 46 11.29 -13.61 -31.76
CA PRO A 46 10.60 -12.86 -32.83
C PRO A 46 9.15 -13.30 -33.05
N ASP A 47 8.81 -14.53 -32.70
CA ASP A 47 7.45 -15.07 -32.85
C ASP A 47 6.51 -14.70 -31.67
N MET A 48 7.02 -13.99 -30.66
CA MET A 48 6.25 -13.59 -29.49
C MET A 48 5.57 -12.24 -29.73
N GLU A 49 4.26 -12.19 -29.52
CA GLU A 49 3.51 -10.93 -29.50
C GLU A 49 3.74 -10.21 -28.15
N VAL A 50 4.71 -9.28 -28.13
CA VAL A 50 5.08 -8.52 -26.93
C VAL A 50 3.88 -7.74 -26.37
N GLU A 51 3.01 -7.26 -27.25
CA GLU A 51 1.79 -6.51 -26.92
C GLU A 51 0.74 -7.37 -26.18
N SER A 52 0.84 -8.69 -26.29
CA SER A 52 -0.06 -9.63 -25.59
C SER A 52 0.33 -9.88 -24.14
N ILE A 53 1.53 -9.46 -23.72
CA ILE A 53 2.04 -9.65 -22.36
C ILE A 53 1.26 -8.78 -21.40
N ARG A 54 0.50 -9.41 -20.50
CA ARG A 54 -0.28 -8.69 -19.49
C ARG A 54 0.63 -8.17 -18.40
N PRO A 55 0.41 -6.91 -17.92
CA PRO A 55 1.11 -6.40 -16.77
C PRO A 55 0.96 -7.33 -15.56
N SER A 56 2.05 -7.58 -14.86
CA SER A 56 1.97 -8.34 -13.60
C SER A 56 1.27 -7.50 -12.53
N ILE A 57 0.71 -8.19 -11.55
CA ILE A 57 0.07 -7.52 -10.42
C ILE A 57 1.13 -6.68 -9.69
N PHE A 58 0.83 -5.38 -9.50
CA PHE A 58 1.67 -4.52 -8.70
C PHE A 58 1.86 -5.10 -7.29
N ARG A 59 3.10 -5.33 -6.94
CA ARG A 59 3.48 -5.68 -5.56
C ARG A 59 4.20 -4.48 -4.99
N PRO A 60 3.74 -3.94 -3.84
CA PRO A 60 4.47 -2.85 -3.19
C PRO A 60 5.94 -3.25 -3.00
N PRO A 61 6.89 -2.32 -3.21
CA PRO A 61 8.31 -2.57 -2.97
C PRO A 61 8.56 -3.17 -1.58
N ALA A 62 9.62 -3.96 -1.44
CA ALA A 62 9.95 -4.61 -0.17
C ALA A 62 10.25 -3.60 0.96
N ASP A 63 10.74 -2.41 0.62
CA ASP A 63 10.98 -1.29 1.51
C ASP A 63 9.69 -0.57 1.98
N TRP A 64 8.56 -0.92 1.41
CA TRP A 64 7.25 -0.42 1.82
C TRP A 64 6.89 -0.80 3.25
N SER A 65 7.47 -1.87 3.73
CA SER A 65 7.42 -2.25 5.13
C SER A 65 8.80 -2.71 5.58
N GLN A 66 9.52 -1.85 6.28
CA GLN A 66 10.61 -2.33 7.10
C GLN A 66 10.05 -3.41 8.04
N ARG A 67 10.86 -4.43 8.31
CA ARG A 67 10.47 -5.56 9.14
C ARG A 67 9.82 -5.09 10.44
N GLY A 68 8.57 -5.46 10.67
CA GLY A 68 7.77 -5.08 11.84
C GLY A 68 7.07 -3.72 11.76
N GLN A 69 7.31 -2.89 10.76
CA GLN A 69 6.67 -1.57 10.65
C GLN A 69 5.17 -1.69 10.36
N MET A 70 4.78 -2.59 9.47
CA MET A 70 3.37 -2.83 9.16
C MET A 70 2.61 -3.31 10.41
N SER A 71 3.20 -4.24 11.18
CA SER A 71 2.62 -4.73 12.43
C SER A 71 2.43 -3.62 13.46
N ARG A 72 3.40 -2.72 13.60
CA ARG A 72 3.29 -1.58 14.52
C ARG A 72 2.16 -0.62 14.13
N ILE A 73 2.04 -0.31 12.84
CA ILE A 73 0.97 0.56 12.35
C ILE A 73 -0.39 -0.10 12.55
N MET A 74 -0.53 -1.38 12.21
CA MET A 74 -1.78 -2.12 12.43
C MET A 74 -2.19 -2.16 13.90
N LEU A 75 -1.26 -2.43 14.80
CA LEU A 75 -1.53 -2.41 16.25
C LEU A 75 -1.91 -1.02 16.74
N SER A 76 -1.29 0.03 16.20
CA SER A 76 -1.66 1.41 16.49
C SER A 76 -3.08 1.72 16.06
N ILE A 77 -3.46 1.33 14.85
CA ILE A 77 -4.82 1.48 14.31
C ILE A 77 -5.84 0.76 15.23
N LEU A 78 -5.56 -0.48 15.61
CA LEU A 78 -6.44 -1.25 16.48
C LEU A 78 -6.56 -0.67 17.90
N ARG A 79 -5.48 -0.10 18.43
CA ARG A 79 -5.52 0.55 19.76
C ARG A 79 -6.35 1.83 19.77
N GLN A 80 -6.36 2.55 18.66
CA GLN A 80 -7.13 3.79 18.49
C GLN A 80 -8.59 3.52 18.11
N ALA A 81 -8.88 2.35 17.58
CA ALA A 81 -10.22 1.97 17.18
C ALA A 81 -11.14 1.80 18.38
N LYS A 82 -12.34 2.34 18.28
CA LYS A 82 -13.38 2.20 19.31
C LYS A 82 -14.11 0.87 19.25
N GLU A 83 -14.09 0.24 18.09
CA GLU A 83 -14.77 -1.02 17.79
C GLU A 83 -13.80 -1.95 17.05
N PRO A 84 -14.03 -3.27 17.11
CA PRO A 84 -13.24 -4.22 16.31
C PRO A 84 -13.34 -3.90 14.81
N LEU A 85 -12.24 -4.04 14.10
CA LEU A 85 -12.12 -3.72 12.68
C LEU A 85 -11.92 -4.98 11.83
N THR A 86 -12.42 -4.93 10.59
CA THR A 86 -12.11 -5.94 9.58
C THR A 86 -10.70 -5.72 9.00
N SER A 87 -10.11 -6.76 8.44
CA SER A 87 -8.81 -6.64 7.75
C SER A 87 -8.82 -5.60 6.63
N ARG A 88 -9.97 -5.42 5.96
CA ARG A 88 -10.14 -4.43 4.90
C ARG A 88 -10.13 -3.00 5.43
N GLU A 89 -10.79 -2.74 6.55
CA GLU A 89 -10.80 -1.43 7.21
C GLU A 89 -9.40 -1.07 7.72
N ILE A 90 -8.70 -2.03 8.30
CA ILE A 90 -7.31 -1.86 8.74
C ILE A 90 -6.41 -1.55 7.55
N ALA A 91 -6.54 -2.29 6.45
CA ALA A 91 -5.77 -2.05 5.22
C ALA A 91 -6.05 -0.67 4.62
N ALA A 92 -7.31 -0.23 4.60
CA ALA A 92 -7.69 1.09 4.13
C ALA A 92 -7.05 2.21 4.97
N GLN A 93 -7.09 2.11 6.28
CA GLN A 93 -6.45 3.09 7.18
C GLN A 93 -4.93 3.09 7.02
N LEU A 94 -4.32 1.92 6.86
CA LEU A 94 -2.87 1.78 6.65
C LEU A 94 -2.43 2.46 5.36
N ILE A 95 -3.19 2.32 4.27
CA ILE A 95 -2.91 2.99 3.00
C ILE A 95 -2.99 4.51 3.17
N LEU A 96 -4.02 5.01 3.88
CA LEU A 96 -4.19 6.44 4.15
C LEU A 96 -3.07 7.00 5.02
N GLU A 97 -2.67 6.31 6.09
CA GLU A 97 -1.57 6.73 6.96
C GLU A 97 -0.22 6.78 6.24
N ARG A 98 -0.05 5.94 5.22
CA ARG A 98 1.12 5.97 4.34
C ARG A 98 1.05 7.06 3.27
N GLY A 99 -0.02 7.84 3.20
CA GLY A 99 -0.20 8.89 2.22
C GLY A 99 -0.35 8.39 0.79
N MET A 100 -0.73 7.13 0.61
CA MET A 100 -0.92 6.54 -0.71
C MET A 100 -2.35 6.74 -1.21
N ALA A 101 -2.49 6.87 -2.53
CA ALA A 101 -3.80 6.93 -3.15
C ALA A 101 -4.54 5.59 -2.99
N MET A 102 -5.83 5.67 -2.64
CA MET A 102 -6.68 4.49 -2.52
C MET A 102 -6.95 3.90 -3.92
N ASP A 103 -6.43 2.70 -4.15
CA ASP A 103 -6.70 1.91 -5.34
C ASP A 103 -7.27 0.55 -4.91
N ILE A 104 -8.26 0.07 -5.65
CA ILE A 104 -8.94 -1.21 -5.36
C ILE A 104 -7.96 -2.39 -5.39
N LYS A 105 -7.00 -2.37 -6.32
CA LYS A 105 -5.98 -3.43 -6.42
C LYS A 105 -5.04 -3.40 -5.21
N LEU A 106 -4.58 -2.21 -4.84
CA LEU A 106 -3.74 -2.01 -3.67
C LEU A 106 -4.47 -2.42 -2.38
N LEU A 107 -5.72 -2.00 -2.23
CA LEU A 107 -6.57 -2.36 -1.09
C LEU A 107 -6.72 -3.88 -0.96
N ARG A 108 -6.94 -4.59 -2.06
CA ARG A 108 -7.06 -6.06 -2.07
C ARG A 108 -5.76 -6.74 -1.63
N ILE A 109 -4.61 -6.27 -2.14
CA ILE A 109 -3.29 -6.81 -1.77
C ILE A 109 -3.02 -6.55 -0.28
N MET A 110 -3.25 -5.33 0.17
CA MET A 110 -3.01 -4.95 1.56
C MET A 110 -3.96 -5.65 2.53
N THR A 111 -5.21 -5.86 2.15
CA THR A 111 -6.17 -6.64 2.94
C THR A 111 -5.66 -8.06 3.20
N LYS A 112 -5.14 -8.73 2.18
CA LYS A 112 -4.55 -10.07 2.32
C LYS A 112 -3.31 -10.06 3.23
N ARG A 113 -2.43 -9.08 3.07
CA ARG A 113 -1.23 -8.94 3.91
C ARG A 113 -1.59 -8.65 5.36
N CYS A 114 -2.53 -7.75 5.60
CA CYS A 114 -3.03 -7.46 6.94
C CYS A 114 -3.66 -8.69 7.58
N ALA A 115 -4.49 -9.44 6.86
CA ALA A 115 -5.10 -10.66 7.37
C ALA A 115 -4.06 -11.71 7.76
N THR A 116 -3.02 -11.91 6.96
CA THR A 116 -1.91 -12.84 7.26
C THR A 116 -1.15 -12.41 8.51
N SER A 117 -0.81 -11.13 8.61
CA SER A 117 -0.10 -10.58 9.77
C SER A 117 -0.96 -10.62 11.04
N LEU A 118 -2.25 -10.35 10.94
CA LEU A 118 -3.19 -10.41 12.08
C LEU A 118 -3.37 -11.84 12.60
N ARG A 119 -3.39 -12.84 11.73
CA ARG A 119 -3.41 -14.25 12.15
C ARG A 119 -2.16 -14.60 12.96
N LEU A 120 -0.99 -14.16 12.49
CA LEU A 120 0.26 -14.37 13.22
C LEU A 120 0.24 -13.63 14.58
N GLN A 121 -0.27 -12.41 14.62
CA GLN A 121 -0.42 -11.64 15.87
C GLN A 121 -1.43 -12.29 16.83
N ARG A 122 -2.48 -12.91 16.32
CA ARG A 122 -3.42 -13.70 17.12
C ARG A 122 -2.75 -14.93 17.72
N ASP A 123 -1.98 -15.66 16.93
CA ASP A 123 -1.24 -16.84 17.38
C ASP A 123 -0.21 -16.47 18.45
N ASN A 124 0.37 -15.27 18.36
CA ASN A 124 1.26 -14.71 19.38
C ASN A 124 0.51 -14.13 20.59
N GLY A 125 -0.82 -14.08 20.56
CA GLY A 125 -1.64 -13.58 21.67
C GLY A 125 -1.74 -12.05 21.77
N THR A 126 -1.29 -11.28 20.76
CA THR A 126 -1.32 -9.81 20.77
C THR A 126 -2.69 -9.25 20.35
N VAL A 127 -3.37 -9.91 19.43
CA VAL A 127 -4.70 -9.57 18.97
C VAL A 127 -5.66 -10.73 19.15
N VAL A 128 -6.94 -10.44 19.21
CA VAL A 128 -8.03 -11.42 19.23
C VAL A 128 -8.91 -11.21 18.01
N SER A 129 -9.48 -12.30 17.50
CA SER A 129 -10.47 -12.25 16.44
C SER A 129 -11.84 -12.62 16.98
N VAL A 130 -12.83 -11.83 16.60
CA VAL A 130 -14.24 -12.08 16.87
C VAL A 130 -14.94 -12.32 15.54
N GLN A 131 -15.84 -13.30 15.50
CA GLN A 131 -16.60 -13.54 14.30
C GLN A 131 -17.63 -12.42 14.10
N GLY A 132 -17.51 -11.72 12.97
CA GLY A 132 -18.48 -10.70 12.57
C GLY A 132 -19.67 -11.28 11.84
N PRO A 133 -20.61 -10.43 11.40
CA PRO A 133 -21.72 -10.85 10.56
C PRO A 133 -21.18 -11.38 9.22
N GLY A 134 -21.48 -12.63 8.91
CA GLY A 134 -21.02 -13.30 7.68
C GLY A 134 -19.68 -14.04 7.88
N GLN A 135 -18.87 -14.08 6.82
CA GLN A 135 -17.57 -14.79 6.82
C GLN A 135 -16.40 -13.93 7.29
N TYR A 136 -16.64 -12.71 7.82
CA TYR A 136 -15.59 -11.78 8.20
C TYR A 136 -15.18 -11.97 9.66
N HIS A 137 -13.86 -11.93 9.89
CA HIS A 137 -13.33 -11.79 11.23
C HIS A 137 -13.15 -10.29 11.56
N LEU A 138 -13.51 -9.93 12.77
CA LEU A 138 -13.23 -8.64 13.37
C LEU A 138 -12.03 -8.78 14.29
N TRP A 139 -11.16 -7.79 14.28
CA TRP A 139 -9.90 -7.81 15.01
C TRP A 139 -9.85 -6.70 16.05
N GLU A 140 -9.36 -7.03 17.21
CA GLU A 140 -9.10 -6.07 18.29
C GLU A 140 -7.82 -6.46 19.05
N VAL A 141 -7.22 -5.46 19.71
CA VAL A 141 -6.07 -5.71 20.59
C VAL A 141 -6.53 -6.44 21.83
N ARG A 142 -5.78 -7.47 22.22
CA ARG A 142 -5.99 -8.15 23.49
C ARG A 142 -5.69 -7.17 24.63
N ARG A 143 -6.66 -6.93 25.50
CA ARG A 143 -6.54 -6.09 26.68
C ARG A 143 -6.08 -6.94 27.88
#